data_0f9dee60aaf563bee30aa70abcaa9b7e
#
_entry.id   0f9dee60aaf563bee30aa70abcaa9b7e
#
_cell.length_a   1.000
_cell.length_b   1.000
_cell.length_c   1.000
_cell.angle_alpha   90.00
_cell.angle_beta   90.00
_cell.angle_gamma   90.00
#
_symmetry.space_group_name_H-M   'P 1'
#
loop_
_entity.id
_entity.type
_entity.pdbx_description
1 polymer ?
#
loop_
_entity_poly.entity_id
_entity_poly.type
_entity_poly.pdbx_seq_one_letter_code
_entity_poly.pdbx_strand_id
1 'polypeptide(L)'
;MNIKQLIAAALATGMAAVAAAETELVGAGGSFPAPLYQKWAYAYSAKTPDVKVNYQSVGSSAGVRQIKAATVDWAGTDAPLGEDDLKAAGLKQFHMVSGAVVAAYNLPGIAGLTLDGATLSRIYLGEIKRWNDPAITALNPGVGLPDLKITVVRRGDGSGTTHIFSTYLSSVSDEWKQQVGVGTQLKWPCGIAGQKNPGVCNLVARIRGAIGYTEYTFALEAKLAVAQMSVNGAKVAPDEPAWPILGKTYVLVRDDLDAAKRAELEKFFAWCKREGGETAKAMHYIPVAE
;
A
#
# COMPACT_ATOMS: atom_id res chain seq x y z
N MET A 1 13.95 -25.44 82.73
CA MET A 1 14.00 -26.20 81.47
C MET A 1 13.75 -25.20 80.35
N ASN A 2 14.79 -24.85 79.67
CA ASN A 2 14.74 -23.76 78.63
C ASN A 2 14.49 -24.34 77.25
N ILE A 3 13.39 -23.91 76.66
CA ILE A 3 13.16 -24.19 75.26
C ILE A 3 13.68 -23.00 74.47
N LYS A 4 14.77 -23.18 73.78
CA LYS A 4 15.29 -22.21 72.80
C LYS A 4 14.49 -22.32 71.56
N GLN A 5 13.70 -21.32 71.31
CA GLN A 5 13.01 -21.11 69.98
C GLN A 5 14.08 -20.64 69.00
N LEU A 6 14.38 -21.48 68.02
CA LEU A 6 15.13 -21.15 66.86
C LEU A 6 14.11 -20.43 65.86
N ILE A 7 14.24 -19.12 65.74
CA ILE A 7 13.60 -18.35 64.68
C ILE A 7 14.50 -18.50 63.46
N ALA A 8 14.11 -19.38 62.55
CA ALA A 8 14.68 -19.40 61.20
C ALA A 8 14.04 -18.26 60.38
N ALA A 9 14.78 -17.17 60.22
CA ALA A 9 14.43 -16.11 59.28
C ALA A 9 14.66 -16.62 57.86
N ALA A 10 13.59 -17.06 57.20
CA ALA A 10 13.62 -17.31 55.76
C ALA A 10 13.69 -15.95 55.04
N LEU A 11 14.86 -15.59 54.55
CA LEU A 11 15.05 -14.55 53.58
C LEU A 11 14.39 -15.00 52.25
N ALA A 12 13.12 -14.71 52.08
CA ALA A 12 12.48 -14.77 50.78
C ALA A 12 13.04 -13.60 49.95
N THR A 13 14.12 -13.87 49.21
CA THR A 13 14.52 -12.99 48.12
C THR A 13 13.43 -13.07 47.03
N GLY A 14 12.45 -12.21 47.17
CA GLY A 14 11.49 -11.95 46.11
C GLY A 14 12.25 -11.34 44.92
N MET A 15 12.64 -12.17 43.96
CA MET A 15 12.93 -11.69 42.62
C MET A 15 11.62 -11.08 42.09
N ALA A 16 11.45 -9.78 42.29
CA ALA A 16 10.50 -9.03 41.52
C ALA A 16 10.96 -9.15 40.07
N ALA A 17 10.30 -10.01 39.31
CA ALA A 17 10.40 -9.96 37.86
C ALA A 17 9.91 -8.55 37.46
N VAL A 18 10.86 -7.67 37.20
CA VAL A 18 10.55 -6.41 36.52
C VAL A 18 10.00 -6.85 35.17
N ALA A 19 8.68 -6.84 35.00
CA ALA A 19 8.08 -7.00 33.70
C ALA A 19 8.71 -5.91 32.83
N ALA A 20 9.52 -6.31 31.85
CA ALA A 20 10.06 -5.38 30.89
C ALA A 20 8.85 -4.66 30.25
N ALA A 21 8.85 -3.33 30.30
CA ALA A 21 7.75 -2.57 29.71
C ALA A 21 7.67 -2.92 28.23
N GLU A 22 6.49 -3.34 27.78
CA GLU A 22 6.23 -3.66 26.38
C GLU A 22 6.58 -2.44 25.51
N THR A 23 7.47 -2.59 24.54
CA THR A 23 7.80 -1.52 23.60
C THR A 23 6.76 -1.48 22.49
N GLU A 24 5.97 -0.43 22.44
CA GLU A 24 5.01 -0.21 21.36
C GLU A 24 5.61 0.66 20.27
N LEU A 25 5.58 0.14 19.02
CA LEU A 25 6.00 0.81 17.79
C LEU A 25 4.76 1.14 16.96
N VAL A 26 4.40 2.43 16.93
CA VAL A 26 3.19 2.91 16.23
C VAL A 26 3.55 3.44 14.86
N GLY A 27 2.99 2.84 13.83
CA GLY A 27 3.12 3.27 12.44
C GLY A 27 1.80 3.66 11.82
N ALA A 28 1.84 4.57 10.83
CA ALA A 28 0.67 4.93 10.05
C ALA A 28 1.03 5.33 8.61
N GLY A 29 0.09 5.20 7.68
CA GLY A 29 0.37 5.65 6.31
C GLY A 29 -0.42 4.98 5.22
N GLY A 30 0.22 4.76 4.08
CA GLY A 30 -0.36 4.21 2.88
C GLY A 30 -1.15 2.92 3.10
N SER A 31 -2.30 2.81 2.44
CA SER A 31 -3.05 1.56 2.43
C SER A 31 -2.40 0.50 1.52
N PHE A 32 -1.56 0.92 0.59
CA PHE A 32 -0.87 0.03 -0.33
C PHE A 32 -0.10 -1.10 0.39
N PRO A 33 0.84 -0.83 1.33
CA PRO A 33 1.58 -1.87 2.02
C PRO A 33 0.84 -2.44 3.25
N ALA A 34 -0.33 -1.91 3.61
CA ALA A 34 -0.95 -2.21 4.89
C ALA A 34 -1.21 -3.70 5.15
N PRO A 35 -1.72 -4.52 4.20
CA PRO A 35 -1.90 -5.94 4.43
C PRO A 35 -0.60 -6.65 4.80
N LEU A 36 0.49 -6.32 4.10
CA LEU A 36 1.80 -6.91 4.36
C LEU A 36 2.40 -6.42 5.68
N TYR A 37 2.35 -5.12 5.96
CA TYR A 37 2.88 -4.57 7.21
C TYR A 37 2.16 -5.13 8.44
N GLN A 38 0.85 -5.33 8.36
CA GLN A 38 0.08 -5.95 9.44
C GLN A 38 0.46 -7.42 9.65
N LYS A 39 0.68 -8.19 8.57
CA LYS A 39 1.18 -9.57 8.68
C LYS A 39 2.58 -9.63 9.26
N TRP A 40 3.48 -8.76 8.83
CA TRP A 40 4.82 -8.67 9.39
C TRP A 40 4.82 -8.28 10.86
N ALA A 41 4.01 -7.27 11.24
CA ALA A 41 3.84 -6.85 12.62
C ALA A 41 3.37 -8.01 13.51
N TYR A 42 2.34 -8.74 13.07
CA TYR A 42 1.83 -9.90 13.79
C TYR A 42 2.90 -11.01 13.95
N ALA A 43 3.59 -11.35 12.86
CA ALA A 43 4.60 -12.42 12.88
C ALA A 43 5.83 -12.02 13.72
N TYR A 44 6.23 -10.74 13.70
CA TYR A 44 7.34 -10.23 14.51
C TYR A 44 6.98 -10.23 15.99
N SER A 45 5.82 -9.71 16.37
CA SER A 45 5.38 -9.69 17.78
C SER A 45 5.22 -11.12 18.37
N ALA A 46 4.87 -12.12 17.56
CA ALA A 46 4.84 -13.51 17.99
C ALA A 46 6.24 -14.08 18.34
N LYS A 47 7.31 -13.55 17.73
CA LYS A 47 8.71 -13.93 18.00
C LYS A 47 9.37 -13.05 19.07
N THR A 48 8.88 -11.85 19.29
CA THR A 48 9.40 -10.85 20.22
C THR A 48 8.28 -10.35 21.12
N PRO A 49 7.88 -11.11 22.16
CA PRO A 49 6.70 -10.81 22.97
C PRO A 49 6.71 -9.45 23.66
N ASP A 50 7.91 -8.90 23.91
CA ASP A 50 8.10 -7.59 24.56
C ASP A 50 7.99 -6.42 23.57
N VAL A 51 7.73 -6.68 22.26
CA VAL A 51 7.62 -5.66 21.24
C VAL A 51 6.30 -5.80 20.48
N LYS A 52 5.50 -4.74 20.50
CA LYS A 52 4.26 -4.65 19.77
C LYS A 52 4.37 -3.66 18.62
N VAL A 53 4.13 -4.14 17.42
CA VAL A 53 4.15 -3.28 16.22
C VAL A 53 2.72 -3.09 15.72
N ASN A 54 2.31 -1.84 15.58
CA ASN A 54 1.00 -1.46 15.04
C ASN A 54 1.16 -0.64 13.77
N TYR A 55 0.32 -0.89 12.75
CA TYR A 55 0.24 -0.07 11.55
C TYR A 55 -1.18 0.32 11.22
N GLN A 56 -1.42 1.63 11.13
CA GLN A 56 -2.72 2.21 10.82
C GLN A 56 -2.75 2.67 9.36
N SER A 57 -3.63 2.06 8.58
CA SER A 57 -3.88 2.44 7.19
C SER A 57 -4.72 3.72 7.13
N VAL A 58 -4.08 4.88 6.97
CA VAL A 58 -4.72 6.20 6.96
C VAL A 58 -4.55 6.95 5.63
N GLY A 59 -3.79 6.39 4.69
CA GLY A 59 -3.37 7.01 3.43
C GLY A 59 -2.00 7.69 3.56
N SER A 60 -1.23 7.70 2.46
CA SER A 60 0.17 8.17 2.45
C SER A 60 0.32 9.61 2.95
N SER A 61 -0.51 10.54 2.45
CA SER A 61 -0.43 11.94 2.89
C SER A 61 -0.78 12.14 4.36
N ALA A 62 -1.69 11.33 4.91
CA ALA A 62 -2.02 11.38 6.34
C ALA A 62 -0.86 10.83 7.19
N GLY A 63 -0.25 9.72 6.76
CA GLY A 63 0.94 9.16 7.40
C GLY A 63 2.11 10.15 7.44
N VAL A 64 2.39 10.82 6.31
CA VAL A 64 3.41 11.88 6.24
C VAL A 64 3.12 13.02 7.21
N ARG A 65 1.86 13.46 7.32
CA ARG A 65 1.51 14.50 8.31
C ARG A 65 1.71 14.01 9.75
N GLN A 66 1.34 12.77 10.05
CA GLN A 66 1.47 12.21 11.40
C GLN A 66 2.92 12.04 11.83
N ILE A 67 3.81 11.56 10.94
CA ILE A 67 5.23 11.43 11.26
C ILE A 67 5.89 12.81 11.46
N LYS A 68 5.54 13.80 10.64
CA LYS A 68 6.01 15.18 10.81
C LYS A 68 5.51 15.82 12.10
N ALA A 69 4.31 15.45 12.56
CA ALA A 69 3.72 15.91 13.82
C ALA A 69 4.16 15.09 15.04
N ALA A 70 5.05 14.11 14.86
CA ALA A 70 5.55 13.24 15.92
C ALA A 70 4.46 12.44 16.66
N THR A 71 3.32 12.16 16.01
CA THR A 71 2.21 11.38 16.59
C THR A 71 2.33 9.87 16.33
N VAL A 72 3.31 9.46 15.51
CA VAL A 72 3.66 8.07 15.24
C VAL A 72 5.18 7.93 15.22
N ASP A 73 5.68 6.71 15.42
CA ASP A 73 7.11 6.39 15.44
C ASP A 73 7.68 6.23 14.03
N TRP A 74 6.86 5.75 13.09
CA TRP A 74 7.21 5.57 11.69
C TRP A 74 6.01 5.76 10.76
N ALA A 75 6.27 5.99 9.49
CA ALA A 75 5.18 6.11 8.52
C ALA A 75 5.48 5.37 7.21
N GLY A 76 4.41 4.91 6.53
CA GLY A 76 4.47 4.33 5.20
C GLY A 76 3.97 5.30 4.13
N THR A 77 4.69 5.46 3.03
CA THR A 77 4.27 6.28 1.88
C THR A 77 4.68 5.66 0.56
N ASP A 78 3.80 5.73 -0.46
CA ASP A 78 4.11 5.30 -1.82
C ASP A 78 4.42 6.51 -2.72
N ALA A 79 4.44 7.70 -2.14
CA ALA A 79 4.93 8.93 -2.76
C ALA A 79 6.17 9.38 -2.00
N PRO A 80 7.38 9.18 -2.54
CA PRO A 80 8.61 9.55 -1.84
C PRO A 80 8.69 11.06 -1.62
N LEU A 81 9.24 11.47 -0.46
CA LEU A 81 9.59 12.85 -0.20
C LEU A 81 10.93 13.18 -0.86
N GLY A 82 11.06 14.42 -1.33
CA GLY A 82 12.33 14.94 -1.80
C GLY A 82 13.35 15.11 -0.67
N GLU A 83 14.64 15.17 -1.01
CA GLU A 83 15.72 15.31 -0.03
C GLU A 83 15.59 16.56 0.85
N ASP A 84 15.20 17.69 0.27
CA ASP A 84 14.99 18.92 1.00
C ASP A 84 13.84 18.80 2.02
N ASP A 85 12.73 18.15 1.63
CA ASP A 85 11.59 17.91 2.51
C ASP A 85 11.95 16.97 3.65
N LEU A 86 12.74 15.93 3.38
CA LEU A 86 13.24 14.99 4.39
C LEU A 86 14.12 15.70 5.39
N LYS A 87 15.09 16.47 4.90
CA LYS A 87 16.02 17.24 5.73
C LYS A 87 15.30 18.28 6.57
N ALA A 88 14.40 19.05 5.97
CA ALA A 88 13.62 20.07 6.68
C ALA A 88 12.71 19.49 7.78
N ALA A 89 12.26 18.24 7.60
CA ALA A 89 11.40 17.55 8.55
C ALA A 89 12.16 16.64 9.53
N GLY A 90 13.50 16.52 9.44
CA GLY A 90 14.29 15.60 10.26
C GLY A 90 13.89 14.14 10.06
N LEU A 91 13.67 13.74 8.80
CA LEU A 91 13.20 12.41 8.44
C LEU A 91 14.24 11.64 7.63
N LYS A 92 14.33 10.34 7.86
CA LYS A 92 14.98 9.37 6.99
C LYS A 92 13.94 8.59 6.23
N GLN A 93 14.27 8.24 4.98
CA GLN A 93 13.39 7.48 4.08
C GLN A 93 14.16 6.31 3.47
N PHE A 94 13.54 5.14 3.45
CA PHE A 94 14.10 3.98 2.76
C PHE A 94 13.01 3.16 2.07
N HIS A 95 13.37 2.57 0.92
CA HIS A 95 12.50 1.66 0.18
C HIS A 95 12.31 0.36 0.95
N MET A 96 11.06 -0.10 1.10
CA MET A 96 10.76 -1.29 1.89
C MET A 96 10.23 -2.45 1.06
N VAL A 97 9.33 -2.18 0.11
CA VAL A 97 8.72 -3.19 -0.75
C VAL A 97 8.14 -2.54 -2.00
N SER A 98 8.03 -3.29 -3.08
CA SER A 98 7.30 -2.85 -4.28
C SER A 98 6.06 -3.71 -4.51
N GLY A 99 5.14 -3.24 -5.35
CA GLY A 99 3.95 -3.99 -5.72
C GLY A 99 3.27 -3.40 -6.95
N ALA A 100 2.31 -4.12 -7.49
CA ALA A 100 1.57 -3.71 -8.67
C ALA A 100 0.35 -2.84 -8.30
N VAL A 101 0.14 -1.77 -9.05
CA VAL A 101 -1.16 -1.08 -9.14
C VAL A 101 -1.90 -1.64 -10.34
N VAL A 102 -3.16 -2.00 -10.15
CA VAL A 102 -3.97 -2.66 -11.17
C VAL A 102 -5.25 -1.91 -11.46
N ALA A 103 -5.77 -2.04 -12.67
CA ALA A 103 -7.10 -1.59 -13.05
C ALA A 103 -8.11 -2.72 -12.78
N ALA A 104 -8.78 -2.66 -11.64
CA ALA A 104 -9.85 -3.59 -11.29
C ALA A 104 -11.18 -3.14 -11.91
N TYR A 105 -11.98 -4.09 -12.40
CA TYR A 105 -13.23 -3.76 -13.08
C TYR A 105 -14.37 -4.70 -12.71
N ASN A 106 -15.60 -4.27 -13.01
CA ASN A 106 -16.83 -5.03 -12.79
C ASN A 106 -17.65 -5.13 -14.08
N LEU A 107 -17.32 -6.14 -14.89
CA LEU A 107 -18.04 -6.54 -16.09
C LEU A 107 -18.46 -8.00 -15.99
N PRO A 108 -19.67 -8.30 -15.52
CA PRO A 108 -20.14 -9.69 -15.39
C PRO A 108 -20.01 -10.48 -16.68
N GLY A 109 -19.40 -11.65 -16.62
CA GLY A 109 -19.18 -12.54 -17.76
C GLY A 109 -17.97 -12.16 -18.64
N ILE A 110 -17.25 -11.09 -18.36
CA ILE A 110 -16.03 -10.71 -19.07
C ILE A 110 -14.81 -10.96 -18.17
N ALA A 111 -13.98 -11.90 -18.57
CA ALA A 111 -12.67 -12.15 -17.97
C ALA A 111 -11.56 -11.86 -18.98
N GLY A 112 -10.37 -11.52 -18.49
CA GLY A 112 -9.20 -11.33 -19.34
C GLY A 112 -9.21 -10.07 -20.18
N LEU A 113 -9.90 -9.01 -19.73
CA LEU A 113 -9.86 -7.69 -20.37
C LEU A 113 -8.43 -7.18 -20.49
N THR A 114 -8.07 -6.67 -21.66
CA THR A 114 -6.78 -6.03 -21.93
C THR A 114 -7.00 -4.54 -22.17
N LEU A 115 -6.17 -3.71 -21.52
CA LEU A 115 -6.09 -2.27 -21.76
C LEU A 115 -4.63 -1.89 -22.07
N ASP A 116 -4.42 -0.79 -22.76
CA ASP A 116 -3.11 -0.14 -22.84
C ASP A 116 -3.11 1.19 -22.09
N GLY A 117 -1.94 1.79 -21.97
CA GLY A 117 -1.79 3.03 -21.22
C GLY A 117 -2.58 4.20 -21.82
N ALA A 118 -2.66 4.29 -23.14
CA ALA A 118 -3.40 5.33 -23.83
C ALA A 118 -4.90 5.20 -23.58
N THR A 119 -5.46 4.01 -23.75
CA THR A 119 -6.88 3.73 -23.49
C THR A 119 -7.23 3.95 -22.02
N LEU A 120 -6.38 3.48 -21.10
CA LEU A 120 -6.56 3.67 -19.65
C LEU A 120 -6.57 5.16 -19.30
N SER A 121 -5.64 5.94 -19.84
CA SER A 121 -5.61 7.39 -19.65
C SER A 121 -6.89 8.08 -20.12
N ARG A 122 -7.37 7.76 -21.33
CA ARG A 122 -8.60 8.33 -21.90
C ARG A 122 -9.87 7.95 -21.12
N ILE A 123 -9.89 6.76 -20.50
CA ILE A 123 -10.97 6.38 -19.57
C ILE A 123 -10.97 7.31 -18.36
N TYR A 124 -9.81 7.57 -17.74
CA TYR A 124 -9.70 8.41 -16.55
C TYR A 124 -9.79 9.92 -16.85
N LEU A 125 -9.53 10.34 -18.08
CA LEU A 125 -9.87 11.68 -18.58
C LEU A 125 -11.37 11.85 -18.83
N GLY A 126 -12.15 10.76 -18.88
CA GLY A 126 -13.59 10.78 -19.16
C GLY A 126 -13.94 10.90 -20.63
N GLU A 127 -13.01 10.65 -21.52
CA GLU A 127 -13.22 10.64 -22.99
C GLU A 127 -13.89 9.34 -23.41
N ILE A 128 -13.35 8.20 -23.00
CA ILE A 128 -13.94 6.88 -23.20
C ILE A 128 -14.98 6.65 -22.10
N LYS A 129 -16.24 6.57 -22.52
CA LYS A 129 -17.39 6.53 -21.59
C LYS A 129 -18.12 5.21 -21.58
N ARG A 130 -17.83 4.31 -22.52
CA ARG A 130 -18.52 3.01 -22.67
C ARG A 130 -17.53 1.89 -22.90
N TRP A 131 -17.87 0.71 -22.43
CA TRP A 131 -17.00 -0.46 -22.53
C TRP A 131 -16.85 -0.99 -23.96
N ASN A 132 -17.84 -0.77 -24.83
CA ASN A 132 -17.76 -1.13 -26.25
C ASN A 132 -17.13 -0.04 -27.13
N ASP A 133 -16.39 0.92 -26.52
CA ASP A 133 -15.63 1.91 -27.29
C ASP A 133 -14.66 1.21 -28.28
N PRO A 134 -14.51 1.70 -29.52
CA PRO A 134 -13.60 1.13 -30.51
C PRO A 134 -12.15 0.93 -30.00
N ALA A 135 -11.64 1.84 -29.16
CA ALA A 135 -10.30 1.71 -28.60
C ALA A 135 -10.18 0.51 -27.65
N ILE A 136 -11.21 0.21 -26.86
CA ILE A 136 -11.22 -0.97 -25.98
C ILE A 136 -11.44 -2.24 -26.80
N THR A 137 -12.38 -2.23 -27.74
CA THR A 137 -12.71 -3.42 -28.56
C THR A 137 -11.53 -3.87 -29.42
N ALA A 138 -10.74 -2.92 -29.96
CA ALA A 138 -9.55 -3.22 -30.75
C ALA A 138 -8.48 -3.99 -29.94
N LEU A 139 -8.38 -3.73 -28.63
CA LEU A 139 -7.46 -4.44 -27.72
C LEU A 139 -7.99 -5.82 -27.29
N ASN A 140 -9.29 -6.09 -27.53
CA ASN A 140 -9.99 -7.29 -27.05
C ASN A 140 -10.74 -8.00 -28.19
N PRO A 141 -10.05 -8.44 -29.27
CA PRO A 141 -10.70 -9.09 -30.40
C PRO A 141 -11.42 -10.37 -29.93
N GLY A 142 -12.65 -10.56 -30.37
CA GLY A 142 -13.48 -11.71 -30.03
C GLY A 142 -14.19 -11.62 -28.67
N VAL A 143 -13.95 -10.57 -27.88
CA VAL A 143 -14.67 -10.32 -26.62
C VAL A 143 -15.90 -9.45 -26.90
N GLY A 144 -17.10 -9.98 -26.59
CA GLY A 144 -18.36 -9.22 -26.72
C GLY A 144 -18.53 -8.17 -25.63
N LEU A 145 -17.82 -7.05 -25.74
CA LEU A 145 -17.92 -5.96 -24.77
C LEU A 145 -19.31 -5.30 -24.81
N PRO A 146 -19.96 -5.11 -23.64
CA PRO A 146 -21.32 -4.58 -23.59
C PRO A 146 -21.36 -3.07 -23.87
N ASP A 147 -22.49 -2.60 -24.43
CA ASP A 147 -22.81 -1.20 -24.46
C ASP A 147 -23.22 -0.70 -23.07
N LEU A 148 -22.23 -0.64 -22.17
CA LEU A 148 -22.39 -0.28 -20.78
C LEU A 148 -21.52 0.94 -20.45
N LYS A 149 -22.10 1.89 -19.72
CA LYS A 149 -21.37 3.07 -19.25
C LYS A 149 -20.23 2.69 -18.31
N ILE A 150 -19.06 3.28 -18.51
CA ILE A 150 -17.94 3.18 -17.57
C ILE A 150 -18.18 4.12 -16.39
N THR A 151 -18.11 3.57 -15.18
CA THR A 151 -18.05 4.36 -13.94
C THR A 151 -16.62 4.31 -13.40
N VAL A 152 -15.91 5.42 -13.54
CA VAL A 152 -14.55 5.54 -12.99
C VAL A 152 -14.62 5.66 -11.48
N VAL A 153 -13.85 4.85 -10.78
CA VAL A 153 -13.65 4.92 -9.33
C VAL A 153 -12.20 5.36 -9.06
N ARG A 154 -12.06 6.43 -8.32
CA ARG A 154 -10.77 7.04 -8.00
C ARG A 154 -10.61 7.23 -6.50
N ARG A 155 -9.40 7.51 -6.03
CA ARG A 155 -9.14 7.79 -4.61
C ARG A 155 -9.67 9.15 -4.20
N GLY A 156 -10.27 9.21 -3.02
CA GLY A 156 -10.77 10.45 -2.40
C GLY A 156 -9.86 11.00 -1.30
N ASP A 157 -8.87 10.23 -0.87
CA ASP A 157 -7.87 10.58 0.15
C ASP A 157 -6.52 10.91 -0.48
N GLY A 158 -5.60 11.46 0.30
CA GLY A 158 -4.20 11.66 -0.11
C GLY A 158 -3.46 10.33 -0.22
N SER A 159 -3.30 9.82 -1.44
CA SER A 159 -2.96 8.44 -1.76
C SER A 159 -1.64 8.29 -2.49
N GLY A 160 -0.73 7.47 -1.95
CA GLY A 160 0.46 7.06 -2.67
C GLY A 160 0.13 6.18 -3.88
N THR A 161 -0.91 5.32 -3.81
CA THR A 161 -1.40 4.55 -4.97
C THR A 161 -1.84 5.47 -6.11
N THR A 162 -2.47 6.63 -5.79
CA THR A 162 -2.76 7.68 -6.77
C THR A 162 -1.49 8.24 -7.39
N HIS A 163 -0.46 8.49 -6.58
CA HIS A 163 0.83 8.97 -7.07
C HIS A 163 1.45 8.00 -8.07
N ILE A 164 1.51 6.70 -7.75
CA ILE A 164 2.02 5.67 -8.65
C ILE A 164 1.22 5.64 -9.96
N PHE A 165 -0.10 5.56 -9.84
CA PHE A 165 -1.00 5.47 -11.00
C PHE A 165 -0.92 6.70 -11.90
N SER A 166 -0.92 7.90 -11.32
CA SER A 166 -0.82 9.15 -12.09
C SER A 166 0.57 9.37 -12.70
N THR A 167 1.62 8.87 -12.06
CA THR A 167 2.97 8.83 -12.64
C THR A 167 2.99 8.00 -13.92
N TYR A 168 2.38 6.80 -13.87
CA TYR A 168 2.25 5.96 -15.05
C TYR A 168 1.43 6.64 -16.15
N LEU A 169 0.24 7.17 -15.84
CA LEU A 169 -0.60 7.85 -16.83
C LEU A 169 0.11 9.05 -17.46
N SER A 170 0.87 9.81 -16.67
CA SER A 170 1.70 10.93 -17.19
C SER A 170 2.85 10.49 -18.08
N SER A 171 3.33 9.26 -17.93
CA SER A 171 4.40 8.71 -18.77
C SER A 171 3.92 8.22 -20.13
N VAL A 172 2.61 7.89 -20.25
CA VAL A 172 2.01 7.29 -21.46
C VAL A 172 1.00 8.21 -22.16
N SER A 173 0.70 9.38 -21.58
CA SER A 173 -0.26 10.34 -22.14
C SER A 173 0.16 11.78 -21.83
N ASP A 174 0.55 12.50 -22.86
CA ASP A 174 0.85 13.94 -22.76
C ASP A 174 -0.40 14.73 -22.34
N GLU A 175 -1.58 14.32 -22.81
CA GLU A 175 -2.83 14.95 -22.43
C GLU A 175 -3.12 14.81 -20.92
N TRP A 176 -2.95 13.60 -20.36
CA TRP A 176 -3.04 13.41 -18.91
C TRP A 176 -2.04 14.29 -18.18
N LYS A 177 -0.78 14.29 -18.63
CA LYS A 177 0.32 15.05 -18.03
C LYS A 177 0.02 16.56 -17.97
N GLN A 178 -0.59 17.12 -19.01
CA GLN A 178 -0.93 18.53 -19.09
C GLN A 178 -2.20 18.90 -18.31
N GLN A 179 -3.24 18.05 -18.36
CA GLN A 179 -4.54 18.36 -17.75
C GLN A 179 -4.60 18.00 -16.25
N VAL A 180 -3.96 16.91 -15.83
CA VAL A 180 -4.11 16.34 -14.49
C VAL A 180 -2.76 16.26 -13.77
N GLY A 181 -1.73 15.71 -14.42
CA GLY A 181 -0.39 15.56 -13.88
C GLY A 181 -0.25 14.43 -12.86
N VAL A 182 0.73 14.57 -11.94
CA VAL A 182 1.14 13.60 -10.94
C VAL A 182 0.89 14.14 -9.54
N GLY A 183 0.39 13.30 -8.63
CA GLY A 183 0.22 13.70 -7.24
C GLY A 183 -0.48 12.66 -6.38
N THR A 184 -0.50 12.90 -5.07
CA THR A 184 -1.27 12.10 -4.11
C THR A 184 -2.74 12.51 -4.03
N GLN A 185 -3.05 13.75 -4.42
CA GLN A 185 -4.38 14.31 -4.58
C GLN A 185 -4.43 15.07 -5.90
N LEU A 186 -5.44 14.81 -6.71
CA LEU A 186 -5.55 15.34 -8.06
C LEU A 186 -6.90 16.01 -8.27
N LYS A 187 -6.95 16.96 -9.20
CA LYS A 187 -8.20 17.50 -9.73
C LYS A 187 -8.72 16.56 -10.82
N TRP A 188 -9.48 15.55 -10.40
CA TRP A 188 -9.95 14.51 -11.30
C TRP A 188 -10.99 15.03 -12.30
N PRO A 189 -10.85 14.71 -13.60
CA PRO A 189 -11.83 15.11 -14.62
C PRO A 189 -13.18 14.42 -14.44
N CYS A 190 -13.18 13.18 -13.93
CA CYS A 190 -14.39 12.40 -13.77
C CYS A 190 -14.27 11.40 -12.60
N GLY A 191 -15.34 10.64 -12.35
CA GLY A 191 -15.36 9.53 -11.44
C GLY A 191 -15.85 9.85 -10.03
N ILE A 192 -16.13 8.77 -9.29
CA ILE A 192 -16.56 8.79 -7.89
C ILE A 192 -15.40 8.45 -6.97
N ALA A 193 -15.45 8.94 -5.74
CA ALA A 193 -14.36 8.81 -4.79
C ALA A 193 -14.54 7.59 -3.86
N GLY A 194 -13.52 6.71 -3.81
CA GLY A 194 -13.36 5.67 -2.81
C GLY A 194 -12.28 6.03 -1.80
N GLN A 195 -12.47 5.69 -0.54
CA GLN A 195 -11.50 5.93 0.52
C GLN A 195 -10.54 4.76 0.64
N LYS A 196 -9.25 4.99 0.50
CA LYS A 196 -8.19 3.98 0.54
C LYS A 196 -8.38 2.89 -0.54
N ASN A 197 -7.51 1.88 -0.60
CA ASN A 197 -7.66 0.76 -1.53
C ASN A 197 -8.96 -0.06 -1.29
N PRO A 198 -9.32 -0.41 -0.04
CA PRO A 198 -10.56 -1.14 0.21
C PRO A 198 -11.81 -0.39 -0.26
N GLY A 199 -11.86 0.94 -0.09
CA GLY A 199 -13.01 1.73 -0.53
C GLY A 199 -13.18 1.77 -2.05
N VAL A 200 -12.06 1.79 -2.80
CA VAL A 200 -12.10 1.65 -4.27
C VAL A 200 -12.62 0.26 -4.64
N CYS A 201 -12.06 -0.81 -4.06
CA CYS A 201 -12.50 -2.19 -4.33
C CYS A 201 -13.99 -2.38 -4.03
N ASN A 202 -14.49 -1.86 -2.90
CA ASN A 202 -15.89 -1.94 -2.52
C ASN A 202 -16.83 -1.25 -3.53
N LEU A 203 -16.42 -0.09 -4.06
CA LEU A 203 -17.21 0.61 -5.09
C LEU A 203 -17.19 -0.13 -6.42
N VAL A 204 -16.03 -0.64 -6.84
CA VAL A 204 -15.92 -1.45 -8.06
C VAL A 204 -16.77 -2.69 -7.95
N ALA A 205 -16.73 -3.42 -6.84
CA ALA A 205 -17.52 -4.63 -6.62
C ALA A 205 -19.03 -4.41 -6.76
N ARG A 206 -19.52 -3.25 -6.28
CA ARG A 206 -20.96 -2.93 -6.22
C ARG A 206 -21.52 -2.30 -7.48
N ILE A 207 -20.70 -1.65 -8.30
CA ILE A 207 -21.17 -0.86 -9.43
C ILE A 207 -20.84 -1.61 -10.72
N ARG A 208 -21.87 -2.13 -11.38
CA ARG A 208 -21.72 -2.74 -12.71
C ARG A 208 -21.20 -1.72 -13.71
N GLY A 209 -20.15 -2.10 -14.45
CA GLY A 209 -19.44 -1.21 -15.37
C GLY A 209 -18.40 -0.31 -14.70
N ALA A 210 -18.10 -0.49 -13.42
CA ALA A 210 -17.06 0.27 -12.77
C ALA A 210 -15.66 -0.20 -13.17
N ILE A 211 -14.72 0.76 -13.15
CA ILE A 211 -13.26 0.54 -13.20
C ILE A 211 -12.61 1.39 -12.12
N GLY A 212 -11.65 0.82 -11.38
CA GLY A 212 -10.90 1.54 -10.34
C GLY A 212 -9.45 1.05 -10.28
N TYR A 213 -8.54 1.93 -9.89
CA TYR A 213 -7.16 1.52 -9.62
C TYR A 213 -6.95 1.20 -8.14
N THR A 214 -6.21 0.14 -7.87
CA THR A 214 -5.91 -0.32 -6.51
C THR A 214 -4.58 -1.09 -6.49
N GLU A 215 -4.02 -1.31 -5.32
CA GLU A 215 -2.94 -2.27 -5.17
C GLU A 215 -3.49 -3.70 -5.38
N TYR A 216 -2.66 -4.58 -5.95
CA TYR A 216 -3.08 -5.87 -6.50
C TYR A 216 -3.66 -6.82 -5.45
N THR A 217 -3.08 -6.91 -4.26
CA THR A 217 -3.57 -7.77 -3.18
C THR A 217 -5.03 -7.44 -2.80
N PHE A 218 -5.38 -6.16 -2.78
CA PHE A 218 -6.77 -5.74 -2.50
C PHE A 218 -7.75 -6.16 -3.58
N ALA A 219 -7.34 -6.14 -4.86
CA ALA A 219 -8.19 -6.64 -5.95
C ALA A 219 -8.42 -8.15 -5.82
N LEU A 220 -7.37 -8.92 -5.48
CA LEU A 220 -7.46 -10.36 -5.25
C LEU A 220 -8.34 -10.70 -4.05
N GLU A 221 -8.14 -10.06 -2.90
CA GLU A 221 -8.94 -10.26 -1.70
C GLU A 221 -10.43 -9.93 -1.93
N ALA A 222 -10.70 -8.88 -2.71
CA ALA A 222 -12.05 -8.50 -3.11
C ALA A 222 -12.62 -9.35 -4.26
N LYS A 223 -11.86 -10.31 -4.79
CA LYS A 223 -12.22 -11.19 -5.93
C LYS A 223 -12.66 -10.40 -7.16
N LEU A 224 -12.03 -9.25 -7.42
CA LEU A 224 -12.31 -8.42 -8.58
C LEU A 224 -11.55 -8.94 -9.81
N ALA A 225 -12.17 -8.79 -10.96
CA ALA A 225 -11.47 -8.95 -12.23
C ALA A 225 -10.47 -7.81 -12.42
N VAL A 226 -9.29 -8.13 -12.93
CA VAL A 226 -8.18 -7.20 -13.17
C VAL A 226 -7.84 -7.21 -14.65
N ALA A 227 -7.68 -6.03 -15.24
CA ALA A 227 -7.26 -5.91 -16.62
C ALA A 227 -5.77 -6.25 -16.76
N GLN A 228 -5.43 -7.00 -17.80
CA GLN A 228 -4.06 -7.12 -18.29
C GLN A 228 -3.65 -5.83 -19.00
N MET A 229 -2.35 -5.53 -19.02
CA MET A 229 -1.83 -4.39 -19.76
C MET A 229 -1.19 -4.83 -21.07
N SER A 230 -1.54 -4.16 -22.16
CA SER A 230 -0.80 -4.29 -23.42
C SER A 230 0.44 -3.41 -23.38
N VAL A 231 1.61 -4.03 -23.41
CA VAL A 231 2.91 -3.36 -23.42
C VAL A 231 3.64 -3.78 -24.68
N ASN A 232 3.86 -2.86 -25.61
CA ASN A 232 4.49 -3.15 -26.91
C ASN A 232 3.80 -4.30 -27.68
N GLY A 233 2.46 -4.40 -27.56
CA GLY A 233 1.66 -5.43 -28.21
C GLY A 233 1.59 -6.77 -27.46
N ALA A 234 2.38 -6.97 -26.41
CA ALA A 234 2.31 -8.14 -25.54
C ALA A 234 1.31 -7.91 -24.40
N LYS A 235 0.53 -8.92 -24.05
CA LYS A 235 -0.33 -8.92 -22.88
C LYS A 235 0.51 -9.28 -21.65
N VAL A 236 0.47 -8.44 -20.63
CA VAL A 236 1.23 -8.61 -19.39
C VAL A 236 0.24 -8.68 -18.22
N ALA A 237 0.43 -9.65 -17.33
CA ALA A 237 -0.33 -9.79 -16.09
C ALA A 237 0.37 -9.09 -14.91
N PRO A 238 -0.36 -8.73 -13.82
CA PRO A 238 0.19 -7.95 -12.71
C PRO A 238 1.36 -8.58 -11.94
N ASP A 239 1.52 -9.89 -12.01
CA ASP A 239 2.58 -10.67 -11.36
C ASP A 239 3.79 -10.93 -12.29
N GLU A 240 3.74 -10.45 -13.52
CA GLU A 240 4.84 -10.57 -14.47
C GLU A 240 5.86 -9.42 -14.31
N PRO A 241 7.17 -9.69 -14.54
CA PRO A 241 8.22 -8.67 -14.41
C PRO A 241 8.04 -7.45 -15.31
N ALA A 242 7.33 -7.61 -16.44
CA ALA A 242 7.06 -6.54 -17.41
C ALA A 242 5.82 -5.69 -17.05
N TRP A 243 5.19 -5.90 -15.89
CA TRP A 243 4.04 -5.10 -15.47
C TRP A 243 4.39 -3.61 -15.39
N PRO A 244 3.68 -2.72 -16.09
CA PRO A 244 4.13 -1.35 -16.27
C PRO A 244 3.80 -0.41 -15.09
N ILE A 245 2.85 -0.79 -14.20
CA ILE A 245 2.38 0.07 -13.11
C ILE A 245 2.91 -0.45 -11.77
N LEU A 246 4.23 -0.45 -11.64
CA LEU A 246 4.91 -0.84 -10.40
C LEU A 246 5.11 0.36 -9.50
N GLY A 247 4.74 0.19 -8.22
CA GLY A 247 4.95 1.15 -7.17
C GLY A 247 5.97 0.70 -6.15
N LYS A 248 6.77 1.65 -5.65
CA LYS A 248 7.62 1.47 -4.47
C LYS A 248 6.93 2.06 -3.26
N THR A 249 7.01 1.37 -2.12
CA THR A 249 6.59 1.96 -0.85
C THR A 249 7.81 2.20 0.04
N TYR A 250 7.78 3.31 0.73
CA TYR A 250 8.87 3.79 1.57
C TYR A 250 8.43 3.88 3.02
N VAL A 251 9.38 3.62 3.90
CA VAL A 251 9.25 3.88 5.34
C VAL A 251 9.93 5.21 5.65
N LEU A 252 9.27 6.01 6.46
CA LEU A 252 9.77 7.25 7.04
C LEU A 252 9.99 7.06 8.53
N VAL A 253 11.14 7.47 9.04
CA VAL A 253 11.49 7.46 10.46
C VAL A 253 12.08 8.81 10.85
N ARG A 254 11.75 9.32 12.04
CA ARG A 254 12.30 10.58 12.54
C ARG A 254 13.72 10.43 13.05
N ASP A 255 14.53 11.48 12.88
CA ASP A 255 15.89 11.54 13.43
C ASP A 255 15.91 11.71 14.94
N ASP A 256 14.86 12.27 15.55
CA ASP A 256 14.70 12.50 16.99
C ASP A 256 13.90 11.41 17.72
N LEU A 257 13.65 10.26 17.06
CA LEU A 257 12.97 9.16 17.71
C LEU A 257 13.80 8.65 18.90
N ASP A 258 13.13 8.31 20.01
CA ASP A 258 13.75 7.70 21.18
C ASP A 258 14.69 6.54 20.79
N ALA A 259 15.86 6.47 21.43
CA ALA A 259 16.92 5.54 21.04
C ALA A 259 16.49 4.05 21.18
N ALA A 260 15.71 3.72 22.22
CA ALA A 260 15.23 2.35 22.44
C ALA A 260 14.20 1.98 21.36
N LYS A 261 13.23 2.85 21.09
CA LYS A 261 12.26 2.67 20.00
C LYS A 261 12.92 2.58 18.63
N ARG A 262 13.94 3.43 18.39
CA ARG A 262 14.71 3.38 17.15
C ARG A 262 15.39 2.03 16.95
N ALA A 263 16.08 1.53 17.98
CA ALA A 263 16.77 0.26 17.92
C ALA A 263 15.80 -0.92 17.65
N GLU A 264 14.62 -0.90 18.27
CA GLU A 264 13.60 -1.93 18.02
C GLU A 264 12.97 -1.79 16.62
N LEU A 265 12.76 -0.57 16.13
CA LEU A 265 12.25 -0.34 14.79
C LEU A 265 13.24 -0.80 13.70
N GLU A 266 14.54 -0.58 13.91
CA GLU A 266 15.60 -1.07 13.04
C GLU A 266 15.63 -2.61 13.00
N LYS A 267 15.52 -3.26 14.17
CA LYS A 267 15.40 -4.73 14.26
C LYS A 267 14.17 -5.25 13.51
N PHE A 268 13.01 -4.60 13.69
CA PHE A 268 11.78 -4.97 13.00
C PHE A 268 11.95 -4.89 11.47
N PHE A 269 12.44 -3.80 10.93
CA PHE A 269 12.60 -3.67 9.47
C PHE A 269 13.73 -4.54 8.91
N ALA A 270 14.80 -4.77 9.68
CA ALA A 270 15.83 -5.74 9.31
C ALA A 270 15.24 -7.17 9.25
N TRP A 271 14.42 -7.54 10.22
CA TRP A 271 13.70 -8.82 10.21
C TRP A 271 12.73 -8.93 9.02
N CYS A 272 11.97 -7.87 8.72
CA CYS A 272 11.06 -7.85 7.56
C CYS A 272 11.81 -8.11 6.24
N LYS A 273 13.01 -7.55 6.07
CA LYS A 273 13.84 -7.77 4.88
C LYS A 273 14.38 -9.20 4.83
N ARG A 274 14.93 -9.71 5.94
CA ARG A 274 15.59 -11.01 6.00
C ARG A 274 14.61 -12.19 6.02
N GLU A 275 13.54 -12.11 6.83
CA GLU A 275 12.62 -13.23 7.07
C GLU A 275 11.23 -13.00 6.49
N GLY A 276 10.84 -11.76 6.26
CA GLY A 276 9.52 -11.39 5.74
C GLY A 276 9.35 -11.52 4.22
N GLY A 277 10.43 -11.80 3.48
CA GLY A 277 10.44 -11.82 2.02
C GLY A 277 9.47 -12.84 1.41
N GLU A 278 9.40 -14.06 1.95
CA GLU A 278 8.48 -15.09 1.45
C GLU A 278 7.00 -14.70 1.69
N THR A 279 6.71 -14.07 2.82
CA THR A 279 5.37 -13.51 3.07
C THR A 279 5.03 -12.42 2.05
N ALA A 280 5.98 -11.54 1.73
CA ALA A 280 5.77 -10.52 0.71
C ALA A 280 5.46 -11.13 -0.66
N LYS A 281 6.26 -12.09 -1.12
CA LYS A 281 6.03 -12.81 -2.39
C LYS A 281 4.69 -13.53 -2.43
N ALA A 282 4.32 -14.23 -1.35
CA ALA A 282 3.03 -14.92 -1.24
C ALA A 282 1.83 -13.97 -1.29
N MET A 283 2.04 -12.68 -1.00
CA MET A 283 1.04 -11.62 -1.12
C MET A 283 1.24 -10.75 -2.38
N HIS A 284 1.98 -11.23 -3.38
CA HIS A 284 2.25 -10.54 -4.63
C HIS A 284 3.01 -9.21 -4.50
N TYR A 285 3.72 -9.00 -3.40
CA TYR A 285 4.69 -7.92 -3.27
C TYR A 285 6.08 -8.38 -3.70
N ILE A 286 6.89 -7.43 -4.14
CA ILE A 286 8.28 -7.64 -4.53
C ILE A 286 9.15 -7.12 -3.37
N PRO A 287 9.77 -8.01 -2.57
CA PRO A 287 10.66 -7.59 -1.49
C PRO A 287 11.89 -6.88 -2.05
N VAL A 288 12.47 -5.98 -1.27
CA VAL A 288 13.76 -5.37 -1.58
C VAL A 288 14.83 -6.45 -1.36
N ALA A 289 15.72 -6.62 -2.33
CA ALA A 289 16.92 -7.44 -2.14
C ALA A 289 17.80 -6.83 -1.03
N GLU A 290 18.46 -7.70 -0.24
CA GLU A 290 19.43 -7.27 0.76
C GLU A 290 20.62 -6.52 0.16
#